data_0a71f012c784e178cff48790f7ed4aa9
#
_entry.id   0a71f012c784e178cff48790f7ed4aa9
#
_cell.length_a   1.000
_cell.length_b   1.000
_cell.length_c   1.000
_cell.angle_alpha   90.00
_cell.angle_beta   90.00
_cell.angle_gamma   90.00
#
_symmetry.space_group_name_H-M   'P 1'
#
loop_
_entity.id
_entity.type
_entity.pdbx_description
1 polymer ?
#
loop_
_entity_poly.entity_id
_entity_poly.type
_entity_poly.pdbx_seq_one_letter_code
_entity_poly.pdbx_strand_id
1 'polypeptide(L)'
;MLLTFSYIPALILHLDIEKFSNTGKILYNLATDLAFLAILFIIYRKTLIKDWQNFTKNLGNNLEFAFKYWLVGVIVMIISNLLITFLAPNAIAGNEEAVRNLINQYPLYMIFSVSIYAPFTEELIFRKGIKDCIKNKYIYILTSGIIFGSLHVISTVTTPYDLLYLIPYCSLGITFAYLYTKTNNIFSSMTMHALHNTLTIGLYLIGTTL
;
A
#
# COMPACT_ATOMS: atom_id res chain seq x y z
N MET A 1 -5.75 1.42 7.06
CA MET A 1 -4.71 0.46 7.47
C MET A 1 -3.46 1.10 8.06
N LEU A 2 -2.93 2.19 7.51
CA LEU A 2 -1.73 2.91 7.99
C LEU A 2 -1.77 3.29 9.48
N LEU A 3 -2.94 3.66 10.01
CA LEU A 3 -3.09 4.11 11.39
C LEU A 3 -3.14 2.97 12.44
N THR A 4 -3.30 1.74 12.03
CA THR A 4 -3.53 0.62 12.97
C THR A 4 -2.29 0.27 13.78
N PHE A 5 -1.10 0.39 13.20
CA PHE A 5 0.15 0.05 13.89
C PHE A 5 0.53 1.05 14.98
N SER A 6 0.16 2.33 14.84
CA SER A 6 0.43 3.35 15.85
C SER A 6 -0.40 3.16 17.13
N TYR A 7 -1.56 2.49 17.05
CA TYR A 7 -2.37 2.20 18.24
C TYR A 7 -1.77 1.11 19.14
N ILE A 8 -0.99 0.17 18.60
CA ILE A 8 -0.41 -0.92 19.38
C ILE A 8 0.56 -0.40 20.47
N PRO A 9 1.57 0.43 20.13
CA PRO A 9 2.44 1.03 21.16
C PRO A 9 1.67 1.92 22.13
N ALA A 10 0.67 2.67 21.67
CA ALA A 10 -0.14 3.50 22.54
C ALA A 10 -0.91 2.68 23.58
N LEU A 11 -1.49 1.55 23.15
CA LEU A 11 -2.19 0.64 24.06
C LEU A 11 -1.24 0.04 25.10
N ILE A 12 -0.04 -0.40 24.68
CA ILE A 12 0.96 -1.00 25.55
C ILE A 12 1.50 0.02 26.58
N LEU A 13 1.71 1.27 26.15
CA LEU A 13 2.27 2.34 26.96
C LEU A 13 1.18 3.16 27.68
N HIS A 14 -0.09 2.77 27.55
CA HIS A 14 -1.24 3.48 28.11
C HIS A 14 -1.29 4.97 27.74
N LEU A 15 -0.91 5.29 26.48
CA LEU A 15 -0.91 6.66 25.96
C LEU A 15 -2.30 7.03 25.41
N ASP A 16 -2.81 8.18 25.82
CA ASP A 16 -4.01 8.78 25.25
C ASP A 16 -3.63 9.69 24.08
N ILE A 17 -3.55 9.12 22.86
CA ILE A 17 -3.12 9.85 21.65
C ILE A 17 -4.08 11.01 21.33
N GLU A 18 -5.36 10.90 21.73
CA GLU A 18 -6.35 11.93 21.41
C GLU A 18 -6.04 13.26 22.16
N LYS A 19 -5.36 13.18 23.30
CA LYS A 19 -4.90 14.36 24.05
C LYS A 19 -3.66 15.02 23.49
N PHE A 20 -3.00 14.40 22.49
CA PHE A 20 -1.82 15.00 21.88
C PHE A 20 -2.21 16.20 21.00
N SER A 21 -1.35 17.22 20.97
CA SER A 21 -1.43 18.28 19.95
C SER A 21 -1.28 17.68 18.56
N ASN A 22 -1.71 18.40 17.52
CA ASN A 22 -1.56 17.95 16.13
C ASN A 22 -0.09 17.61 15.80
N THR A 23 0.85 18.44 16.21
CA THR A 23 2.28 18.16 16.08
C THR A 23 2.69 16.91 16.85
N GLY A 24 2.17 16.73 18.06
CA GLY A 24 2.41 15.55 18.89
C GLY A 24 1.91 14.26 18.22
N LYS A 25 0.72 14.27 17.60
CA LYS A 25 0.18 13.14 16.83
C LYS A 25 1.08 12.78 15.64
N ILE A 26 1.56 13.79 14.89
CA ILE A 26 2.48 13.56 13.74
C ILE A 26 3.79 12.96 14.22
N LEU A 27 4.42 13.52 15.24
CA LEU A 27 5.70 13.03 15.76
C LEU A 27 5.56 11.61 16.32
N TYR A 28 4.48 11.32 17.00
CA TYR A 28 4.18 9.98 17.49
C TYR A 28 4.01 8.97 16.35
N ASN A 29 3.18 9.31 15.34
CA ASN A 29 2.99 8.45 14.17
C ASN A 29 4.30 8.23 13.41
N LEU A 30 5.08 9.28 13.17
CA LEU A 30 6.37 9.16 12.49
C LEU A 30 7.35 8.28 13.28
N ALA A 31 7.42 8.44 14.61
CA ALA A 31 8.28 7.61 15.45
C ALA A 31 7.87 6.13 15.42
N THR A 32 6.56 5.84 15.49
CA THR A 32 6.05 4.47 15.40
C THR A 32 6.26 3.86 14.02
N ASP A 33 6.08 4.62 12.95
CA ASP A 33 6.33 4.17 11.57
C ASP A 33 7.82 3.84 11.37
N LEU A 34 8.72 4.71 11.81
CA LEU A 34 10.17 4.47 11.73
C LEU A 34 10.60 3.26 12.57
N ALA A 35 10.04 3.10 13.76
CA ALA A 35 10.29 1.93 14.60
C ALA A 35 9.82 0.64 13.92
N PHE A 36 8.65 0.66 13.29
CA PHE A 36 8.11 -0.49 12.58
C PHE A 36 8.92 -0.83 11.32
N LEU A 37 9.35 0.18 10.56
CA LEU A 37 10.29 0.01 9.45
C LEU A 37 11.59 -0.66 9.90
N ALA A 38 12.15 -0.20 11.02
CA ALA A 38 13.38 -0.78 11.58
C ALA A 38 13.19 -2.25 11.99
N ILE A 39 12.07 -2.58 12.62
CA ILE A 39 11.72 -3.97 12.98
C ILE A 39 11.63 -4.85 11.72
N LEU A 40 10.88 -4.42 10.71
CA LEU A 40 10.76 -5.17 9.45
C LEU A 40 12.10 -5.30 8.72
N PHE A 41 12.92 -4.23 8.73
CA PHE A 41 14.25 -4.28 8.17
C PHE A 41 15.13 -5.33 8.87
N ILE A 42 15.11 -5.38 10.20
CA ILE A 42 15.87 -6.37 10.98
C ILE A 42 15.40 -7.79 10.65
N ILE A 43 14.09 -8.02 10.62
CA ILE A 43 13.51 -9.34 10.33
C ILE A 43 13.88 -9.79 8.91
N TYR A 44 13.72 -8.93 7.92
CA TYR A 44 13.89 -9.27 6.50
C TYR A 44 15.24 -8.86 5.91
N ARG A 45 16.22 -8.40 6.74
CA ARG A 45 17.50 -7.84 6.27
C ARG A 45 18.22 -8.69 5.22
N LYS A 46 18.26 -10.01 5.42
CA LYS A 46 18.95 -10.91 4.45
C LYS A 46 18.27 -10.92 3.09
N THR A 47 16.94 -10.95 3.08
CA THR A 47 16.14 -10.86 1.85
C THR A 47 16.32 -9.51 1.19
N LEU A 48 16.19 -8.42 1.97
CA LEU A 48 16.30 -7.06 1.46
C LEU A 48 17.66 -6.78 0.83
N ILE A 49 18.76 -7.14 1.50
CA ILE A 49 20.13 -6.94 0.95
C ILE A 49 20.31 -7.75 -0.34
N LYS A 50 19.93 -9.03 -0.35
CA LYS A 50 20.06 -9.90 -1.53
C LYS A 50 19.21 -9.37 -2.69
N ASP A 51 17.96 -9.05 -2.43
CA ASP A 51 17.03 -8.61 -3.47
C ASP A 51 17.42 -7.25 -4.01
N TRP A 52 17.92 -6.33 -3.17
CA TRP A 52 18.46 -5.04 -3.59
C TRP A 52 19.65 -5.20 -4.56
N GLN A 53 20.63 -6.02 -4.19
CA GLN A 53 21.78 -6.29 -5.04
C GLN A 53 21.39 -6.88 -6.41
N ASN A 54 20.43 -7.82 -6.41
CA ASN A 54 19.92 -8.41 -7.64
C ASN A 54 19.09 -7.43 -8.47
N PHE A 55 18.29 -6.58 -7.81
CA PHE A 55 17.45 -5.59 -8.48
C PHE A 55 18.30 -4.53 -9.19
N THR A 56 19.30 -3.99 -8.48
CA THR A 56 20.18 -2.92 -9.01
C THR A 56 21.14 -3.43 -10.09
N LYS A 57 21.54 -4.70 -10.05
CA LYS A 57 22.44 -5.31 -11.05
C LYS A 57 21.86 -5.27 -12.47
N ASN A 58 20.53 -5.36 -12.62
CA ASN A 58 19.82 -5.31 -13.90
C ASN A 58 18.62 -4.35 -13.82
N LEU A 59 18.86 -3.16 -13.30
CA LEU A 59 17.82 -2.18 -12.94
C LEU A 59 16.86 -1.89 -14.10
N GLY A 60 17.37 -1.61 -15.29
CA GLY A 60 16.55 -1.28 -16.46
C GLY A 60 15.58 -2.41 -16.82
N ASN A 61 16.07 -3.64 -16.95
CA ASN A 61 15.24 -4.79 -17.29
C ASN A 61 14.21 -5.11 -16.19
N ASN A 62 14.61 -4.98 -14.92
CA ASN A 62 13.73 -5.22 -13.79
C ASN A 62 12.60 -4.19 -13.73
N LEU A 63 12.91 -2.91 -13.97
CA LEU A 63 11.91 -1.85 -14.01
C LEU A 63 10.99 -1.98 -15.21
N GLU A 64 11.51 -2.26 -16.42
CA GLU A 64 10.72 -2.46 -17.62
C GLU A 64 9.72 -3.62 -17.44
N PHE A 65 10.19 -4.75 -16.94
CA PHE A 65 9.34 -5.89 -16.64
C PHE A 65 8.25 -5.55 -15.62
N ALA A 66 8.64 -4.94 -14.49
CA ALA A 66 7.72 -4.59 -13.44
C ALA A 66 6.67 -3.57 -13.91
N PHE A 67 7.09 -2.57 -14.68
CA PHE A 67 6.20 -1.55 -15.24
C PHE A 67 5.15 -2.12 -16.20
N LYS A 68 5.53 -3.04 -17.09
CA LYS A 68 4.60 -3.69 -18.03
C LYS A 68 3.45 -4.39 -17.30
N TYR A 69 3.76 -5.16 -16.26
CA TYR A 69 2.72 -5.87 -15.52
C TYR A 69 1.93 -4.97 -14.57
N TRP A 70 2.59 -3.97 -13.97
CA TRP A 70 1.89 -2.94 -13.21
C TRP A 70 0.87 -2.19 -14.05
N LEU A 71 1.21 -1.86 -15.30
CA LEU A 71 0.31 -1.16 -16.21
C LEU A 71 -0.95 -2.00 -16.49
N VAL A 72 -0.84 -3.33 -16.62
CA VAL A 72 -2.01 -4.21 -16.77
C VAL A 72 -2.93 -4.10 -15.53
N GLY A 73 -2.37 -4.15 -14.32
CA GLY A 73 -3.14 -3.98 -13.09
C GLY A 73 -3.82 -2.61 -12.99
N VAL A 74 -3.11 -1.55 -13.39
CA VAL A 74 -3.66 -0.19 -13.44
C VAL A 74 -4.80 -0.07 -14.45
N ILE A 75 -4.69 -0.68 -15.64
CA ILE A 75 -5.78 -0.69 -16.62
C ILE A 75 -7.03 -1.36 -16.04
N VAL A 76 -6.87 -2.52 -15.39
CA VAL A 76 -8.00 -3.21 -14.74
C VAL A 76 -8.60 -2.32 -13.64
N MET A 77 -7.77 -1.69 -12.83
CA MET A 77 -8.21 -0.75 -11.79
C MET A 77 -8.99 0.43 -12.39
N ILE A 78 -8.49 1.07 -13.45
CA ILE A 78 -9.16 2.20 -14.10
C ILE A 78 -10.52 1.79 -14.68
N ILE A 79 -10.57 0.67 -15.40
CA ILE A 79 -11.83 0.16 -15.97
C ILE A 79 -12.83 -0.14 -14.85
N SER A 80 -12.37 -0.76 -13.77
CA SER A 80 -13.23 -1.05 -12.62
C SER A 80 -13.77 0.22 -11.98
N ASN A 81 -12.93 1.23 -11.76
CA ASN A 81 -13.35 2.51 -11.19
C ASN A 81 -14.35 3.26 -12.10
N LEU A 82 -14.15 3.22 -13.43
CA LEU A 82 -15.11 3.80 -14.38
C LEU A 82 -16.47 3.12 -14.31
N LEU A 83 -16.49 1.78 -14.20
CA LEU A 83 -17.73 1.03 -14.03
C LEU A 83 -18.42 1.36 -12.70
N ILE A 84 -17.65 1.47 -11.61
CA ILE A 84 -18.19 1.86 -10.30
C ILE A 84 -18.78 3.26 -10.36
N THR A 85 -18.09 4.22 -10.97
CA THR A 85 -18.58 5.60 -11.15
C THR A 85 -19.88 5.64 -11.97
N PHE A 86 -20.01 4.76 -12.96
CA PHE A 86 -21.26 4.64 -13.73
C PHE A 86 -22.42 4.06 -12.90
N LEU A 87 -22.15 3.08 -12.03
CA LEU A 87 -23.16 2.44 -11.19
C LEU A 87 -23.51 3.25 -9.93
N ALA A 88 -22.54 4.00 -9.41
CA ALA A 88 -22.64 4.78 -8.18
C ALA A 88 -21.87 6.11 -8.34
N PRO A 89 -22.45 7.12 -9.04
CA PRO A 89 -21.72 8.33 -9.46
C PRO A 89 -21.09 9.16 -8.33
N ASN A 90 -21.60 9.06 -7.11
CA ASN A 90 -21.12 9.81 -5.96
C ASN A 90 -20.30 8.95 -4.97
N ALA A 91 -20.05 7.69 -5.31
CA ALA A 91 -19.28 6.82 -4.43
C ALA A 91 -17.78 7.14 -4.56
N ILE A 92 -17.11 7.23 -3.41
CA ILE A 92 -15.66 7.32 -3.29
C ILE A 92 -15.23 6.17 -2.40
N ALA A 93 -14.12 5.52 -2.74
CA ALA A 93 -13.57 4.48 -1.88
C ALA A 93 -13.20 5.09 -0.52
N GLY A 94 -13.76 4.55 0.57
CA GLY A 94 -13.59 5.14 1.90
C GLY A 94 -12.13 5.21 2.35
N ASN A 95 -11.28 4.26 1.93
CA ASN A 95 -9.83 4.36 2.17
C ASN A 95 -9.20 5.54 1.43
N GLU A 96 -9.62 5.84 0.21
CA GLU A 96 -9.14 6.98 -0.56
C GLU A 96 -9.58 8.29 0.07
N GLU A 97 -10.83 8.39 0.50
CA GLU A 97 -11.36 9.55 1.20
C GLU A 97 -10.59 9.81 2.50
N ALA A 98 -10.33 8.79 3.31
CA ALA A 98 -9.55 8.90 4.54
C ALA A 98 -8.12 9.40 4.26
N VAL A 99 -7.45 8.88 3.21
CA VAL A 99 -6.10 9.32 2.81
C VAL A 99 -6.13 10.78 2.35
N ARG A 100 -7.10 11.20 1.53
CA ARG A 100 -7.25 12.60 1.07
C ARG A 100 -7.44 13.56 2.25
N ASN A 101 -8.28 13.20 3.22
CA ASN A 101 -8.52 14.01 4.42
C ASN A 101 -7.23 14.19 5.24
N LEU A 102 -6.42 13.13 5.37
CA LEU A 102 -5.13 13.20 6.07
C LEU A 102 -4.08 13.98 5.28
N ILE A 103 -4.05 13.91 3.95
CA ILE A 103 -3.15 14.70 3.11
C ILE A 103 -3.45 16.19 3.30
N ASN A 104 -4.71 16.58 3.35
CA ASN A 104 -5.11 17.98 3.55
C ASN A 104 -4.68 18.50 4.93
N GLN A 105 -4.62 17.65 5.94
CA GLN A 105 -4.21 18.02 7.30
C GLN A 105 -2.68 17.96 7.51
N TYR A 106 -2.01 16.94 6.92
CA TYR A 106 -0.61 16.59 7.19
C TYR A 106 0.15 16.22 5.91
N PRO A 107 0.28 17.11 4.92
CA PRO A 107 0.74 16.76 3.58
C PRO A 107 2.14 16.11 3.56
N LEU A 108 3.12 16.67 4.26
CA LEU A 108 4.48 16.15 4.25
C LEU A 108 4.57 14.76 4.90
N TYR A 109 3.89 14.55 6.02
CA TYR A 109 3.83 13.24 6.65
C TYR A 109 3.15 12.21 5.73
N MET A 110 2.04 12.58 5.10
CA MET A 110 1.30 11.67 4.23
C MET A 110 2.04 11.33 2.94
N ILE A 111 2.81 12.26 2.36
CA ILE A 111 3.70 11.96 1.23
C ILE A 111 4.69 10.87 1.63
N PHE A 112 5.36 10.99 2.78
CA PHE A 112 6.25 9.95 3.30
C PHE A 112 5.50 8.64 3.54
N SER A 113 4.38 8.71 4.27
CA SER A 113 3.63 7.54 4.71
C SER A 113 3.09 6.73 3.54
N VAL A 114 2.50 7.37 2.55
CA VAL A 114 1.85 6.70 1.41
C VAL A 114 2.86 6.29 0.33
N SER A 115 3.91 7.10 0.08
CA SER A 115 4.86 6.83 -1.01
C SER A 115 6.03 5.93 -0.61
N ILE A 116 6.38 5.88 0.68
CA ILE A 116 7.55 5.14 1.17
C ILE A 116 7.17 4.09 2.20
N TYR A 117 6.54 4.53 3.32
CA TYR A 117 6.25 3.66 4.44
C TYR A 117 5.27 2.52 4.06
N ALA A 118 4.13 2.86 3.46
CA ALA A 118 3.12 1.89 3.09
C ALA A 118 3.64 0.86 2.07
N PRO A 119 4.23 1.23 0.93
CA PRO A 119 4.77 0.26 -0.01
C PRO A 119 5.82 -0.67 0.61
N PHE A 120 6.71 -0.14 1.45
CA PHE A 120 7.72 -0.96 2.10
C PHE A 120 7.11 -1.97 3.08
N THR A 121 6.26 -1.52 3.98
CA THR A 121 5.66 -2.36 5.02
C THR A 121 4.67 -3.36 4.41
N GLU A 122 3.82 -2.90 3.51
CA GLU A 122 2.77 -3.72 2.90
C GLU A 122 3.35 -4.80 1.99
N GLU A 123 4.37 -4.50 1.19
CA GLU A 123 5.00 -5.51 0.37
C GLU A 123 5.74 -6.57 1.20
N LEU A 124 6.40 -6.19 2.29
CA LEU A 124 7.01 -7.17 3.19
C LEU A 124 5.97 -8.06 3.88
N ILE A 125 4.85 -7.50 4.31
CA ILE A 125 3.79 -8.24 4.99
C ILE A 125 3.01 -9.10 4.00
N PHE A 126 2.43 -8.49 2.96
CA PHE A 126 1.49 -9.17 2.07
C PHE A 126 2.17 -9.98 0.97
N ARG A 127 3.39 -9.61 0.53
CA ARG A 127 4.09 -10.39 -0.48
C ARG A 127 5.06 -11.36 0.16
N LYS A 128 6.04 -10.88 0.90
CA LYS A 128 7.05 -11.75 1.50
C LYS A 128 6.45 -12.65 2.59
N GLY A 129 5.72 -12.08 3.55
CA GLY A 129 5.14 -12.83 4.67
C GLY A 129 4.16 -13.92 4.22
N ILE A 130 3.19 -13.58 3.35
CA ILE A 130 2.22 -14.58 2.85
C ILE A 130 2.90 -15.65 1.99
N LYS A 131 3.89 -15.27 1.15
CA LYS A 131 4.62 -16.23 0.32
C LYS A 131 5.42 -17.24 1.14
N ASP A 132 5.92 -16.85 2.30
CA ASP A 132 6.62 -17.77 3.20
C ASP A 132 5.67 -18.85 3.75
N CYS A 133 4.39 -18.54 3.90
CA CYS A 133 3.36 -19.45 4.40
C CYS A 133 2.73 -20.31 3.29
N ILE A 134 2.56 -19.77 2.07
CA ILE A 134 1.83 -20.43 0.97
C ILE A 134 2.78 -20.86 -0.14
N LYS A 135 2.98 -22.17 -0.30
CA LYS A 135 3.89 -22.73 -1.32
C LYS A 135 3.34 -22.71 -2.73
N ASN A 136 2.02 -22.94 -2.89
CA ASN A 136 1.40 -22.91 -4.21
C ASN A 136 1.31 -21.46 -4.73
N LYS A 137 1.97 -21.22 -5.87
CA LYS A 137 2.08 -19.86 -6.45
C LYS A 137 0.73 -19.22 -6.82
N TYR A 138 -0.23 -20.00 -7.26
CA TYR A 138 -1.54 -19.49 -7.67
C TYR A 138 -2.39 -19.14 -6.46
N ILE A 139 -2.41 -20.03 -5.45
CA ILE A 139 -3.08 -19.78 -4.17
C ILE A 139 -2.46 -18.55 -3.52
N TYR A 140 -1.11 -18.45 -3.49
CA TYR A 140 -0.41 -17.29 -2.95
C TYR A 140 -0.82 -15.98 -3.62
N ILE A 141 -0.81 -15.92 -4.97
CA ILE A 141 -1.14 -14.70 -5.72
C ILE A 141 -2.56 -14.24 -5.39
N LEU A 142 -3.53 -15.16 -5.43
CA LEU A 142 -4.93 -14.84 -5.13
C LEU A 142 -5.12 -14.43 -3.67
N THR A 143 -4.61 -15.23 -2.72
CA THR A 143 -4.76 -14.93 -1.29
C THR A 143 -4.12 -13.60 -0.91
N SER A 144 -2.89 -13.35 -1.37
CA SER A 144 -2.18 -12.09 -1.12
C SER A 144 -2.95 -10.88 -1.68
N GLY A 145 -3.47 -10.99 -2.91
CA GLY A 145 -4.23 -9.92 -3.55
C GLY A 145 -5.58 -9.67 -2.88
N ILE A 146 -6.31 -10.73 -2.54
CA ILE A 146 -7.62 -10.63 -1.87
C ILE A 146 -7.47 -10.06 -0.45
N ILE A 147 -6.53 -10.56 0.34
CA ILE A 147 -6.29 -10.02 1.70
C ILE A 147 -5.93 -8.54 1.61
N PHE A 148 -5.02 -8.17 0.69
CA PHE A 148 -4.63 -6.79 0.49
C PHE A 148 -5.84 -5.90 0.16
N GLY A 149 -6.63 -6.25 -0.87
CA GLY A 149 -7.80 -5.47 -1.27
C GLY A 149 -8.87 -5.41 -0.18
N SER A 150 -9.10 -6.53 0.51
CA SER A 150 -10.09 -6.61 1.59
C SER A 150 -9.76 -5.66 2.75
N LEU A 151 -8.50 -5.57 3.14
CA LEU A 151 -8.08 -4.67 4.24
C LEU A 151 -8.20 -3.18 3.87
N HIS A 152 -8.19 -2.85 2.58
CA HIS A 152 -8.38 -1.47 2.12
C HIS A 152 -9.87 -1.08 2.03
N VAL A 153 -10.76 -2.05 1.91
CA VAL A 153 -12.19 -1.78 1.66
C VAL A 153 -13.06 -2.08 2.87
N ILE A 154 -12.90 -3.27 3.49
CA ILE A 154 -13.87 -3.78 4.47
C ILE A 154 -14.03 -2.85 5.68
N SER A 155 -12.95 -2.23 6.15
CA SER A 155 -13.00 -1.31 7.31
C SER A 155 -13.73 0.01 7.05
N THR A 156 -14.01 0.34 5.78
CA THR A 156 -14.59 1.61 5.36
C THR A 156 -15.93 1.44 4.64
N VAL A 157 -16.49 0.23 4.62
CA VAL A 157 -17.79 -0.07 4.00
C VAL A 157 -18.91 0.61 4.77
N THR A 158 -19.68 1.46 4.09
CA THR A 158 -20.89 2.11 4.61
C THR A 158 -22.13 1.69 3.83
N THR A 159 -21.95 1.33 2.55
CA THR A 159 -22.99 0.87 1.65
C THR A 159 -22.59 -0.43 0.92
N PRO A 160 -23.54 -1.25 0.41
CA PRO A 160 -23.19 -2.41 -0.40
C PRO A 160 -22.36 -2.08 -1.66
N TYR A 161 -22.51 -0.88 -2.21
CA TYR A 161 -21.76 -0.44 -3.40
C TYR A 161 -20.25 -0.27 -3.10
N ASP A 162 -19.89 0.01 -1.85
CA ASP A 162 -18.48 0.16 -1.44
C ASP A 162 -17.71 -1.16 -1.61
N LEU A 163 -18.38 -2.31 -1.57
CA LEU A 163 -17.77 -3.61 -1.84
C LEU A 163 -17.27 -3.75 -3.28
N LEU A 164 -17.80 -2.98 -4.22
CA LEU A 164 -17.32 -2.97 -5.61
C LEU A 164 -15.84 -2.52 -5.70
N TYR A 165 -15.40 -1.69 -4.74
CA TYR A 165 -13.99 -1.28 -4.66
C TYR A 165 -13.02 -2.44 -4.32
N LEU A 166 -13.53 -3.59 -3.89
CA LEU A 166 -12.69 -4.80 -3.81
C LEU A 166 -12.02 -5.13 -5.15
N ILE A 167 -12.69 -4.88 -6.29
CA ILE A 167 -12.17 -5.20 -7.62
C ILE A 167 -10.89 -4.41 -7.92
N PRO A 168 -10.88 -3.05 -7.91
CA PRO A 168 -9.68 -2.27 -8.18
C PRO A 168 -8.56 -2.52 -7.16
N TYR A 169 -8.85 -2.63 -5.87
CA TYR A 169 -7.82 -2.89 -4.86
C TYR A 169 -7.24 -4.31 -4.96
N CYS A 170 -8.07 -5.32 -5.16
CA CYS A 170 -7.59 -6.69 -5.38
C CYS A 170 -6.78 -6.82 -6.68
N SER A 171 -7.14 -6.09 -7.74
CA SER A 171 -6.42 -6.14 -9.00
C SER A 171 -4.96 -5.70 -8.85
N LEU A 172 -4.71 -4.61 -8.15
CA LEU A 172 -3.36 -4.16 -7.82
C LEU A 172 -2.67 -5.13 -6.86
N GLY A 173 -3.38 -5.61 -5.85
CA GLY A 173 -2.86 -6.60 -4.92
C GLY A 173 -2.39 -7.88 -5.60
N ILE A 174 -3.18 -8.42 -6.54
CA ILE A 174 -2.84 -9.59 -7.37
C ILE A 174 -1.64 -9.27 -8.26
N THR A 175 -1.61 -8.09 -8.87
CA THR A 175 -0.50 -7.66 -9.74
C THR A 175 0.82 -7.62 -8.98
N PHE A 176 0.87 -7.03 -7.81
CA PHE A 176 2.10 -6.98 -7.00
C PHE A 176 2.53 -8.38 -6.53
N ALA A 177 1.59 -9.24 -6.14
CA ALA A 177 1.89 -10.63 -5.79
C ALA A 177 2.43 -11.43 -7.00
N TYR A 178 1.88 -11.19 -8.19
CA TYR A 178 2.36 -11.77 -9.43
C TYR A 178 3.78 -11.29 -9.77
N LEU A 179 4.04 -9.98 -9.67
CA LEU A 179 5.38 -9.41 -9.87
C LEU A 179 6.41 -10.06 -8.96
N TYR A 180 6.12 -10.13 -7.66
CA TYR A 180 7.00 -10.79 -6.71
C TYR A 180 7.22 -12.27 -7.04
N THR A 181 6.17 -12.97 -7.52
CA THR A 181 6.30 -14.40 -7.91
C THR A 181 7.21 -14.55 -9.12
N LYS A 182 7.10 -13.68 -10.11
CA LYS A 182 7.83 -13.78 -11.38
C LYS A 182 9.29 -13.34 -11.28
N THR A 183 9.54 -12.28 -10.54
CA THR A 183 10.90 -11.73 -10.36
C THR A 183 11.65 -12.37 -9.22
N ASN A 184 10.95 -13.01 -8.29
CA ASN A 184 11.48 -13.45 -7.00
C ASN A 184 12.30 -12.35 -6.30
N ASN A 185 11.86 -11.09 -6.47
CA ASN A 185 12.53 -9.91 -5.96
C ASN A 185 11.49 -8.93 -5.43
N ILE A 186 11.56 -8.60 -4.13
CA ILE A 186 10.57 -7.77 -3.46
C ILE A 186 10.58 -6.32 -3.99
N PHE A 187 11.75 -5.81 -4.44
CA PHE A 187 11.84 -4.45 -4.95
C PHE A 187 11.10 -4.24 -6.26
N SER A 188 10.82 -5.29 -7.03
CA SER A 188 10.00 -5.18 -8.24
C SER A 188 8.55 -4.79 -7.93
N SER A 189 7.93 -5.38 -6.91
CA SER A 189 6.58 -4.99 -6.48
C SER A 189 6.60 -3.71 -5.65
N MET A 190 7.56 -3.56 -4.76
CA MET A 190 7.73 -2.39 -3.90
C MET A 190 7.90 -1.09 -4.68
N THR A 191 8.72 -1.09 -5.74
CA THR A 191 8.91 0.08 -6.61
C THR A 191 7.64 0.45 -7.39
N MET A 192 6.91 -0.52 -7.92
CA MET A 192 5.67 -0.25 -8.64
C MET A 192 4.55 0.19 -7.71
N HIS A 193 4.50 -0.33 -6.49
CA HIS A 193 3.58 0.13 -5.46
C HIS A 193 3.88 1.57 -5.04
N ALA A 194 5.15 1.87 -4.76
CA ALA A 194 5.58 3.24 -4.43
C ALA A 194 5.29 4.22 -5.59
N LEU A 195 5.55 3.82 -6.83
CA LEU A 195 5.23 4.61 -8.02
C LEU A 195 3.73 4.88 -8.10
N HIS A 196 2.90 3.84 -7.96
CA HIS A 196 1.44 3.95 -8.00
C HIS A 196 0.92 4.95 -6.96
N ASN A 197 1.32 4.77 -5.72
CA ASN A 197 0.89 5.63 -4.63
C ASN A 197 1.37 7.08 -4.79
N THR A 198 2.63 7.27 -5.21
CA THR A 198 3.20 8.61 -5.47
C THR A 198 2.47 9.33 -6.61
N LEU A 199 2.15 8.62 -7.70
CA LEU A 199 1.37 9.19 -8.80
C LEU A 199 -0.04 9.57 -8.36
N THR A 200 -0.70 8.72 -7.58
CA THR A 200 -2.06 8.99 -7.08
C THR A 200 -2.09 10.23 -6.19
N ILE A 201 -1.15 10.34 -5.22
CA ILE A 201 -1.03 11.55 -4.38
C ILE A 201 -0.68 12.77 -5.23
N GLY A 202 0.28 12.65 -6.14
CA GLY A 202 0.71 13.76 -7.00
C GLY A 202 -0.44 14.32 -7.82
N LEU A 203 -1.23 13.45 -8.45
CA LEU A 203 -2.42 13.84 -9.21
C LEU A 203 -3.48 14.51 -8.32
N TYR A 204 -3.70 13.98 -7.12
CA TYR A 204 -4.61 14.60 -6.15
C TYR A 204 -4.16 16.01 -5.77
N LEU A 205 -2.90 16.19 -5.39
CA LEU A 205 -2.35 17.51 -5.00
C LEU A 205 -2.40 18.53 -6.15
N ILE A 206 -2.07 18.12 -7.37
CA ILE A 206 -2.18 18.99 -8.55
C ILE A 206 -3.65 19.37 -8.80
N GLY A 207 -4.57 18.42 -8.72
CA GLY A 207 -6.00 18.67 -8.95
C GLY A 207 -6.67 19.55 -7.87
N THR A 208 -6.07 19.68 -6.68
CA THR A 208 -6.59 20.57 -5.62
C THR A 208 -5.96 21.97 -5.65
N THR A 209 -4.89 22.18 -6.43
CA THR A 209 -4.22 23.47 -6.58
C THR A 209 -4.63 24.24 -7.84
N LEU A 210 -5.37 23.61 -8.75
CA LEU A 210 -5.96 24.22 -9.96
C LEU A 210 -7.41 24.57 -9.74
#